data_b07163512f5a2a8086aa4cdf4b4aa742
#
_entry.id   b07163512f5a2a8086aa4cdf4b4aa742
#
_cell.length_a   1.000
_cell.length_b   1.000
_cell.length_c   1.000
_cell.angle_alpha   90.00
_cell.angle_beta   90.00
_cell.angle_gamma   90.00
#
_symmetry.space_group_name_H-M   'P 1'
#
loop_
_entity.id
_entity.type
_entity.pdbx_description
1 polymer ?
#
loop_
_entity_poly.entity_id
_entity_poly.type
_entity_poly.pdbx_seq_one_letter_code
_entity_poly.pdbx_strand_id
1 'polypeptide(L)'
;VMQGWMFGYQRRVWDYETLAALMKKVPDDKMILLDEACDYNKHFWRNGWNWDLHKGYSNKRWVYGVIPNMGGKCGLTGVLDFYANGHLEALASANRGRLVGFGIVPEGIECNPVVFELLTDAAWRTEKVDIRAVLRDYSEARYGACPPEMTAFWEGMLKSCYGSFTDHARYNWQGAPGGAGKGTIH
;
A
#
# COMPACT_ATOMS: atom_id res chain seq x y z
N VAL A 1 10.06 -16.83 4.73
CA VAL A 1 9.15 -15.74 4.33
C VAL A 1 8.33 -16.23 3.16
N MET A 2 7.03 -15.94 3.13
CA MET A 2 6.13 -16.26 2.02
C MET A 2 5.50 -14.98 1.52
N GLN A 3 5.59 -14.74 0.22
CA GLN A 3 4.93 -13.61 -0.44
C GLN A 3 3.46 -13.92 -0.68
N GLY A 4 2.59 -12.99 -0.30
CA GLY A 4 1.14 -13.15 -0.29
C GLY A 4 0.38 -12.39 -1.37
N TRP A 5 1.08 -11.83 -2.36
CA TRP A 5 0.46 -11.03 -3.42
C TRP A 5 -0.71 -11.74 -4.11
N MET A 6 -0.51 -13.02 -4.46
CA MET A 6 -1.53 -13.80 -5.15
C MET A 6 -2.82 -14.02 -4.34
N PHE A 7 -2.75 -13.97 -3.02
CA PHE A 7 -3.91 -14.24 -2.16
C PHE A 7 -4.98 -13.15 -2.28
N GLY A 8 -4.57 -11.92 -2.58
CA GLY A 8 -5.50 -10.83 -2.90
C GLY A 8 -5.96 -10.81 -4.34
N TYR A 9 -5.04 -11.01 -5.27
CA TYR A 9 -5.32 -10.95 -6.70
C TYR A 9 -6.17 -12.13 -7.17
N GLN A 10 -5.93 -13.34 -6.65
CA GLN A 10 -6.60 -14.58 -7.08
C GLN A 10 -7.51 -15.14 -6.00
N ARG A 11 -8.35 -14.32 -5.36
CA ARG A 11 -9.25 -14.71 -4.28
C ARG A 11 -10.19 -15.87 -4.57
N ARG A 12 -10.51 -16.12 -5.83
CA ARG A 12 -11.35 -17.26 -6.23
C ARG A 12 -10.64 -18.61 -6.02
N VAL A 13 -9.33 -18.60 -6.09
CA VAL A 13 -8.48 -19.79 -5.86
C VAL A 13 -8.04 -19.85 -4.40
N TRP A 14 -7.64 -18.69 -3.86
CA TRP A 14 -7.13 -18.54 -2.51
C TRP A 14 -8.23 -18.01 -1.58
N ASP A 15 -9.26 -18.82 -1.36
CA ASP A 15 -10.23 -18.56 -0.31
C ASP A 15 -9.66 -18.88 1.08
N TYR A 16 -10.44 -18.60 2.12
CA TYR A 16 -10.00 -18.81 3.49
C TYR A 16 -9.62 -20.28 3.77
N GLU A 17 -10.45 -21.21 3.32
CA GLU A 17 -10.29 -22.65 3.56
C GLU A 17 -9.03 -23.20 2.86
N THR A 18 -8.83 -22.83 1.62
CA THR A 18 -7.67 -23.24 0.81
C THR A 18 -6.37 -22.73 1.42
N LEU A 19 -6.33 -21.44 1.76
CA LEU A 19 -5.13 -20.88 2.36
C LEU A 19 -4.88 -21.41 3.77
N ALA A 20 -5.91 -21.58 4.58
CA ALA A 20 -5.79 -22.16 5.91
C ALA A 20 -5.26 -23.62 5.84
N ALA A 21 -5.72 -24.41 4.87
CA ALA A 21 -5.23 -25.79 4.66
C ALA A 21 -3.74 -25.82 4.29
N LEU A 22 -3.30 -24.90 3.42
CA LEU A 22 -1.88 -24.74 3.09
C LEU A 22 -1.06 -24.34 4.33
N MET A 23 -1.52 -23.33 5.05
CA MET A 23 -0.84 -22.78 6.22
C MET A 23 -0.71 -23.81 7.36
N LYS A 24 -1.69 -24.69 7.53
CA LYS A 24 -1.68 -25.73 8.57
C LYS A 24 -0.49 -26.67 8.48
N LYS A 25 0.11 -26.83 7.30
CA LYS A 25 1.26 -27.70 7.08
C LYS A 25 2.60 -27.12 7.55
N VAL A 26 2.63 -25.86 7.90
CA VAL A 26 3.85 -25.18 8.35
C VAL A 26 3.68 -24.79 9.81
N PRO A 27 4.64 -25.05 10.70
CA PRO A 27 4.60 -24.57 12.09
C PRO A 27 4.50 -23.05 12.16
N ASP A 28 3.81 -22.52 13.18
CA ASP A 28 3.48 -21.10 13.28
C ASP A 28 4.70 -20.19 13.46
N ASP A 29 5.77 -20.72 14.04
CA ASP A 29 7.04 -20.01 14.25
C ASP A 29 7.97 -20.06 13.03
N LYS A 30 7.68 -20.89 12.04
CA LYS A 30 8.52 -21.12 10.85
C LYS A 30 8.10 -20.34 9.62
N MET A 31 7.05 -19.54 9.75
CA MET A 31 6.54 -18.74 8.62
C MET A 31 6.32 -17.28 9.03
N ILE A 32 6.69 -16.38 8.13
CA ILE A 32 6.22 -15.00 8.08
C ILE A 32 5.60 -14.80 6.70
N LEU A 33 4.36 -14.33 6.68
CA LEU A 33 3.64 -14.01 5.45
C LEU A 33 3.69 -12.51 5.19
N LEU A 34 3.97 -12.10 3.97
CA LEU A 34 3.89 -10.72 3.54
C LEU A 34 2.55 -10.51 2.83
N ASP A 35 1.64 -9.73 3.41
CA ASP A 35 0.44 -9.25 2.71
C ASP A 35 0.81 -7.99 1.92
N GLU A 36 1.37 -8.19 0.73
CA GLU A 36 2.16 -7.19 0.02
C GLU A 36 1.34 -6.07 -0.61
N ALA A 37 0.06 -6.29 -0.89
CA ALA A 37 -0.73 -5.42 -1.74
C ALA A 37 -1.98 -4.90 -1.03
N CYS A 38 -1.87 -4.49 0.24
CA CYS A 38 -2.99 -3.96 1.01
C CYS A 38 -3.63 -2.73 0.35
N ASP A 39 -2.82 -1.85 -0.25
CA ASP A 39 -3.26 -0.69 -1.00
C ASP A 39 -4.05 -1.08 -2.26
N TYR A 40 -3.53 -2.00 -3.07
CA TYR A 40 -4.21 -2.49 -4.27
C TYR A 40 -5.49 -3.25 -3.93
N ASN A 41 -5.47 -4.11 -2.94
CA ASN A 41 -6.66 -4.82 -2.49
C ASN A 41 -7.78 -3.88 -2.09
N LYS A 42 -7.47 -2.85 -1.33
CA LYS A 42 -8.46 -1.90 -0.83
C LYS A 42 -8.96 -0.95 -1.90
N HIS A 43 -8.05 -0.30 -2.61
CA HIS A 43 -8.39 0.85 -3.45
C HIS A 43 -8.55 0.52 -4.93
N PHE A 44 -7.78 -0.42 -5.44
CA PHE A 44 -7.77 -0.70 -6.88
C PHE A 44 -8.65 -1.90 -7.25
N TRP A 45 -8.36 -3.08 -6.69
CA TRP A 45 -9.17 -4.27 -6.95
C TRP A 45 -10.51 -4.26 -6.21
N ARG A 46 -10.62 -3.41 -5.20
CA ARG A 46 -11.81 -3.26 -4.35
C ARG A 46 -12.27 -4.59 -3.73
N ASN A 47 -11.33 -5.43 -3.43
CA ASN A 47 -11.55 -6.74 -2.85
C ASN A 47 -11.73 -6.72 -1.31
N GLY A 48 -11.54 -5.55 -0.67
CA GLY A 48 -11.41 -5.45 0.78
C GLY A 48 -10.06 -5.97 1.27
N TRP A 49 -9.97 -6.21 2.55
CA TRP A 49 -8.72 -6.62 3.18
C TRP A 49 -8.45 -8.12 3.05
N ASN A 50 -7.25 -8.49 2.64
CA ASN A 50 -6.79 -9.86 2.57
C ASN A 50 -6.66 -10.49 3.96
N TRP A 51 -5.99 -9.78 4.85
CA TRP A 51 -5.80 -10.23 6.23
C TRP A 51 -7.13 -10.45 6.96
N ASP A 52 -8.16 -9.68 6.66
CA ASP A 52 -9.49 -9.84 7.26
C ASP A 52 -10.21 -11.08 6.70
N LEU A 53 -10.21 -11.26 5.38
CA LEU A 53 -10.70 -12.47 4.72
C LEU A 53 -10.06 -13.74 5.30
N HIS A 54 -8.76 -13.70 5.50
CA HIS A 54 -7.98 -14.84 5.99
C HIS A 54 -7.82 -14.87 7.51
N LYS A 55 -8.60 -14.09 8.25
CA LYS A 55 -8.65 -14.07 9.73
C LYS A 55 -7.26 -14.02 10.36
N GLY A 56 -6.43 -13.08 9.90
CA GLY A 56 -5.06 -12.93 10.37
C GLY A 56 -4.16 -14.11 10.05
N TYR A 57 -4.44 -14.80 8.94
CA TYR A 57 -3.61 -15.89 8.39
C TYR A 57 -3.40 -17.06 9.33
N SER A 58 -4.48 -17.53 9.97
CA SER A 58 -4.49 -18.77 10.75
C SER A 58 -3.35 -18.85 11.77
N ASN A 59 -3.14 -17.77 12.52
CA ASN A 59 -2.09 -17.64 13.55
C ASN A 59 -0.64 -17.57 13.05
N LYS A 60 -0.40 -17.44 11.74
CA LYS A 60 0.95 -17.14 11.23
C LYS A 60 1.34 -15.71 11.56
N ARG A 61 2.65 -15.46 11.70
CA ARG A 61 3.15 -14.08 11.71
C ARG A 61 2.99 -13.49 10.33
N TRP A 62 2.53 -12.26 10.26
CA TRP A 62 2.37 -11.59 8.99
C TRP A 62 2.75 -10.10 9.06
N VAL A 63 3.04 -9.53 7.91
CA VAL A 63 3.44 -8.14 7.71
C VAL A 63 2.41 -7.45 6.84
N TYR A 64 1.92 -6.30 7.28
CA TYR A 64 1.09 -5.42 6.47
C TYR A 64 1.97 -4.73 5.42
N GLY A 65 1.72 -4.98 4.16
CA GLY A 65 2.54 -4.50 3.06
C GLY A 65 1.78 -3.71 2.02
N VAL A 66 2.44 -2.73 1.42
CA VAL A 66 1.92 -1.90 0.33
C VAL A 66 2.89 -1.86 -0.84
N ILE A 67 2.35 -1.69 -2.05
CA ILE A 67 3.13 -1.59 -3.30
C ILE A 67 2.88 -0.21 -3.92
N PRO A 68 3.57 0.85 -3.48
CA PRO A 68 3.27 2.21 -3.92
C PRO A 68 3.54 2.46 -5.41
N ASN A 69 4.32 1.62 -6.06
CA ASN A 69 4.72 1.75 -7.47
C ASN A 69 4.71 0.41 -8.23
N MET A 70 3.60 -0.31 -8.13
CA MET A 70 3.42 -1.61 -8.81
C MET A 70 3.75 -1.54 -10.31
N GLY A 71 4.48 -2.55 -10.80
CA GLY A 71 4.94 -2.61 -12.19
C GLY A 71 6.10 -1.68 -12.50
N GLY A 72 6.79 -1.17 -11.51
CA GLY A 72 7.93 -0.26 -11.67
C GLY A 72 7.55 1.14 -12.16
N LYS A 73 6.28 1.52 -12.05
CA LYS A 73 5.76 2.79 -12.53
C LYS A 73 5.82 3.84 -11.42
N CYS A 74 6.41 4.98 -11.72
CA CYS A 74 6.72 6.02 -10.73
C CYS A 74 5.90 7.31 -10.94
N GLY A 75 4.66 7.17 -11.40
CA GLY A 75 3.74 8.31 -11.51
C GLY A 75 3.35 8.88 -10.15
N LEU A 76 2.90 10.14 -10.17
CA LEU A 76 2.29 10.78 -9.02
C LEU A 76 0.91 10.17 -8.76
N THR A 77 0.86 9.17 -7.92
CA THR A 77 -0.38 8.45 -7.60
C THR A 77 -0.36 7.90 -6.19
N GLY A 78 -1.51 7.57 -5.68
CA GLY A 78 -1.71 6.99 -4.36
C GLY A 78 -2.77 7.74 -3.56
N VAL A 79 -3.10 7.21 -2.40
CA VAL A 79 -3.99 7.86 -1.43
C VAL A 79 -3.17 8.13 -0.19
N LEU A 80 -2.68 9.38 -0.03
CA LEU A 80 -1.74 9.68 1.06
C LEU A 80 -2.35 9.45 2.44
N ASP A 81 -3.63 9.75 2.64
CA ASP A 81 -4.30 9.47 3.92
C ASP A 81 -4.33 7.96 4.21
N PHE A 82 -4.51 7.14 3.18
CA PHE A 82 -4.44 5.68 3.33
C PHE A 82 -3.03 5.22 3.67
N TYR A 83 -2.01 5.73 3.02
CA TYR A 83 -0.63 5.37 3.34
C TYR A 83 -0.23 5.77 4.76
N ALA A 84 -0.76 6.89 5.24
CA ALA A 84 -0.53 7.33 6.62
C ALA A 84 -1.28 6.50 7.67
N ASN A 85 -2.50 6.09 7.37
CA ASN A 85 -3.46 5.63 8.38
C ASN A 85 -4.06 4.24 8.12
N GLY A 86 -3.93 3.67 6.93
CA GLY A 86 -4.62 2.44 6.53
C GLY A 86 -4.22 1.20 7.35
N HIS A 87 -2.98 1.12 7.81
CA HIS A 87 -2.51 0.03 8.67
C HIS A 87 -3.20 0.00 10.05
N LEU A 88 -3.75 1.14 10.50
CA LEU A 88 -4.46 1.22 11.78
C LEU A 88 -5.75 0.39 11.78
N GLU A 89 -6.38 0.20 10.61
CA GLU A 89 -7.54 -0.71 10.50
C GLU A 89 -7.12 -2.15 10.87
N ALA A 90 -5.95 -2.59 10.42
CA ALA A 90 -5.43 -3.91 10.76
C ALA A 90 -5.05 -4.02 12.25
N LEU A 91 -4.42 -2.98 12.80
CA LEU A 91 -4.06 -2.96 14.21
C LEU A 91 -5.27 -3.01 15.15
N ALA A 92 -6.35 -2.33 14.77
CA ALA A 92 -7.59 -2.28 15.56
C ALA A 92 -8.50 -3.50 15.37
N SER A 93 -8.27 -4.32 14.34
CA SER A 93 -9.15 -5.42 13.99
C SER A 93 -9.05 -6.60 14.96
N ALA A 94 -10.20 -7.23 15.26
CA ALA A 94 -10.24 -8.52 15.92
C ALA A 94 -9.55 -9.63 15.08
N ASN A 95 -9.52 -9.47 13.76
CA ASN A 95 -8.87 -10.38 12.82
C ASN A 95 -7.39 -10.03 12.55
N ARG A 96 -6.78 -9.15 13.34
CA ARG A 96 -5.36 -8.79 13.13
C ARG A 96 -4.40 -9.98 13.28
N GLY A 97 -4.82 -11.04 13.98
CA GLY A 97 -3.98 -12.20 14.23
C GLY A 97 -2.62 -11.82 14.82
N ARG A 98 -1.55 -12.39 14.26
CA ARG A 98 -0.17 -12.09 14.66
C ARG A 98 0.49 -11.12 13.67
N LEU A 99 -0.08 -9.94 13.51
CA LEU A 99 0.56 -8.82 12.79
C LEU A 99 1.84 -8.43 13.52
N VAL A 100 2.99 -8.52 12.85
CA VAL A 100 4.32 -8.30 13.45
C VAL A 100 5.09 -7.15 12.82
N GLY A 101 4.60 -6.55 11.76
CA GLY A 101 5.32 -5.46 11.11
C GLY A 101 4.59 -4.82 9.95
N PHE A 102 5.22 -3.77 9.45
CA PHE A 102 4.83 -3.01 8.28
C PHE A 102 5.89 -3.21 7.19
N GLY A 103 5.49 -3.29 5.94
CA GLY A 103 6.38 -3.49 4.80
C GLY A 103 6.07 -2.58 3.63
N ILE A 104 7.11 -2.16 2.94
CA ILE A 104 7.02 -1.45 1.67
C ILE A 104 7.66 -2.36 0.63
N VAL A 105 6.94 -2.64 -0.45
CA VAL A 105 7.39 -3.50 -1.55
C VAL A 105 7.53 -2.64 -2.81
N PRO A 106 8.63 -1.88 -2.96
CA PRO A 106 8.82 -1.03 -4.13
C PRO A 106 9.22 -1.90 -5.33
N GLU A 107 8.54 -1.72 -6.45
CA GLU A 107 8.88 -2.38 -7.72
C GLU A 107 9.63 -1.48 -8.70
N GLY A 108 9.86 -0.22 -8.34
CA GLY A 108 10.65 0.76 -9.10
C GLY A 108 11.63 1.52 -8.21
N ILE A 109 12.69 2.03 -8.80
CA ILE A 109 13.72 2.81 -8.11
C ILE A 109 13.38 4.29 -8.02
N GLU A 110 12.54 4.78 -8.91
CA GLU A 110 12.08 6.15 -8.94
C GLU A 110 10.75 6.22 -8.18
N CYS A 111 10.70 7.04 -7.17
CA CYS A 111 9.55 7.07 -6.29
C CYS A 111 9.17 8.48 -5.90
N ASN A 112 7.95 8.65 -5.46
CA ASN A 112 7.44 9.86 -4.84
C ASN A 112 8.05 10.02 -3.45
N PRO A 113 8.96 10.95 -3.20
CA PRO A 113 9.61 11.08 -1.88
C PRO A 113 8.60 11.23 -0.73
N VAL A 114 7.54 12.00 -0.93
CA VAL A 114 6.50 12.18 0.08
C VAL A 114 5.79 10.87 0.44
N VAL A 115 5.56 10.00 -0.53
CA VAL A 115 4.93 8.69 -0.29
C VAL A 115 5.82 7.80 0.55
N PHE A 116 7.11 7.73 0.22
CA PHE A 116 8.05 6.87 0.94
C PHE A 116 8.37 7.39 2.34
N GLU A 117 8.52 8.69 2.52
CA GLU A 117 8.69 9.29 3.84
C GLU A 117 7.48 9.03 4.72
N LEU A 118 6.27 9.22 4.18
CA LEU A 118 5.02 8.92 4.87
C LEU A 118 4.91 7.44 5.28
N LEU A 119 5.25 6.51 4.37
CA LEU A 119 5.17 5.07 4.62
C LEU A 119 6.19 4.62 5.67
N THR A 120 7.41 5.12 5.63
CA THR A 120 8.43 4.77 6.62
C THR A 120 8.10 5.30 8.01
N ASP A 121 7.47 6.47 8.07
CA ASP A 121 7.00 7.05 9.32
C ASP A 121 5.74 6.33 9.86
N ALA A 122 4.80 5.98 8.98
CA ALA A 122 3.58 5.25 9.33
C ALA A 122 3.87 3.91 10.03
N ALA A 123 4.97 3.24 9.67
CA ALA A 123 5.39 1.97 10.27
C ALA A 123 5.56 2.03 11.80
N TRP A 124 5.81 3.20 12.36
CA TRP A 124 6.04 3.44 13.79
C TRP A 124 4.84 4.04 14.52
N ARG A 125 3.76 4.34 13.79
CA ARG A 125 2.58 5.01 14.34
C ARG A 125 1.49 4.01 14.72
N THR A 126 0.86 4.28 15.85
CA THR A 126 -0.29 3.53 16.36
C THR A 126 -1.54 4.40 16.45
N GLU A 127 -1.42 5.68 16.12
CA GLU A 127 -2.49 6.66 16.17
C GLU A 127 -2.67 7.34 14.81
N LYS A 128 -3.91 7.76 14.55
CA LYS A 128 -4.25 8.46 13.32
C LYS A 128 -3.57 9.84 13.29
N VAL A 129 -3.02 10.18 12.12
CA VAL A 129 -2.44 11.49 11.85
C VAL A 129 -3.30 12.29 10.88
N ASP A 130 -3.26 13.61 11.02
CA ASP A 130 -3.80 14.52 10.00
C ASP A 130 -2.81 14.66 8.86
N ILE A 131 -3.20 14.21 7.69
CA ILE A 131 -2.35 14.24 6.50
C ILE A 131 -1.90 15.67 6.13
N ARG A 132 -2.73 16.69 6.41
CA ARG A 132 -2.38 18.07 6.14
C ARG A 132 -1.27 18.57 7.05
N ALA A 133 -1.30 18.18 8.32
CA ALA A 133 -0.22 18.48 9.24
C ALA A 133 1.09 17.80 8.80
N VAL A 134 1.02 16.53 8.43
CA VAL A 134 2.20 15.79 7.92
C VAL A 134 2.77 16.45 6.67
N LEU A 135 1.95 16.88 5.72
CA LEU A 135 2.43 17.53 4.49
C LEU A 135 3.04 18.91 4.75
N ARG A 136 2.54 19.65 5.74
CA ARG A 136 3.18 20.88 6.19
C ARG A 136 4.56 20.59 6.77
N ASP A 137 4.67 19.65 7.71
CA ASP A 137 5.92 19.28 8.37
C ASP A 137 6.93 18.76 7.33
N TYR A 138 6.49 17.93 6.37
CA TYR A 138 7.28 17.48 5.23
C TYR A 138 7.82 18.66 4.43
N SER A 139 6.97 19.66 4.12
CA SER A 139 7.38 20.82 3.35
C SER A 139 8.39 21.69 4.09
N GLU A 140 8.18 21.89 5.37
CA GLU A 140 9.11 22.63 6.23
C GLU A 140 10.46 21.94 6.33
N ALA A 141 10.47 20.62 6.57
CA ALA A 141 11.70 19.84 6.67
C ALA A 141 12.48 19.80 5.36
N ARG A 142 11.79 19.66 4.22
CA ARG A 142 12.45 19.45 2.93
C ARG A 142 12.81 20.76 2.20
N TYR A 143 11.98 21.78 2.35
CA TYR A 143 12.10 23.03 1.59
C TYR A 143 12.38 24.25 2.47
N GLY A 144 12.37 24.08 3.79
CA GLY A 144 12.65 25.12 4.76
C GLY A 144 11.43 25.98 5.14
N ALA A 145 10.28 25.81 4.47
CA ALA A 145 9.05 26.52 4.77
C ALA A 145 7.84 25.85 4.13
N CYS A 146 6.64 26.17 4.64
CA CYS A 146 5.36 25.82 4.01
C CYS A 146 4.47 27.07 3.86
N PRO A 147 4.74 27.93 2.86
CA PRO A 147 3.93 29.12 2.61
C PRO A 147 2.52 28.75 2.14
N PRO A 148 1.57 29.72 2.14
CA PRO A 148 0.17 29.47 1.72
C PRO A 148 0.04 28.83 0.33
N GLU A 149 0.90 29.18 -0.60
CA GLU A 149 0.93 28.61 -1.96
C GLU A 149 1.30 27.13 -1.93
N MET A 150 2.24 26.70 -1.06
CA MET A 150 2.60 25.30 -0.86
C MET A 150 1.43 24.54 -0.23
N THR A 151 0.74 25.13 0.73
CA THR A 151 -0.47 24.54 1.30
C THR A 151 -1.55 24.36 0.24
N ALA A 152 -1.80 25.39 -0.60
CA ALA A 152 -2.74 25.28 -1.71
C ALA A 152 -2.35 24.23 -2.74
N PHE A 153 -1.05 24.08 -3.03
CA PHE A 153 -0.52 23.02 -3.88
C PHE A 153 -0.87 21.63 -3.31
N TRP A 154 -0.59 21.37 -2.03
CA TRP A 154 -0.92 20.09 -1.41
C TRP A 154 -2.42 19.81 -1.37
N GLU A 155 -3.27 20.82 -1.15
CA GLU A 155 -4.72 20.66 -1.25
C GLU A 155 -5.16 20.24 -2.66
N GLY A 156 -4.52 20.78 -3.69
CA GLY A 156 -4.72 20.37 -5.07
C GLY A 156 -4.27 18.94 -5.32
N MET A 157 -3.11 18.56 -4.81
CA MET A 157 -2.55 17.19 -4.92
C MET A 157 -3.43 16.16 -4.22
N LEU A 158 -3.94 16.45 -3.03
CA LEU A 158 -4.85 15.58 -2.29
C LEU A 158 -6.20 15.39 -2.98
N LYS A 159 -6.64 16.35 -3.79
CA LYS A 159 -7.88 16.24 -4.58
C LYS A 159 -7.68 15.59 -5.95
N SER A 160 -6.46 15.40 -6.38
CA SER A 160 -6.11 14.87 -7.69
C SER A 160 -5.30 13.56 -7.59
N CYS A 161 -4.02 13.62 -7.88
CA CYS A 161 -3.17 12.43 -7.98
C CYS A 161 -2.92 11.70 -6.65
N TYR A 162 -3.05 12.38 -5.51
CA TYR A 162 -2.90 11.78 -4.18
C TYR A 162 -4.21 11.61 -3.40
N GLY A 163 -5.33 11.85 -4.04
CA GLY A 163 -6.68 11.62 -3.49
C GLY A 163 -7.39 10.40 -4.06
N SER A 164 -6.85 9.82 -5.12
CA SER A 164 -7.39 8.63 -5.77
C SER A 164 -6.28 7.66 -6.15
N PHE A 165 -6.61 6.39 -6.11
CA PHE A 165 -5.69 5.34 -6.56
C PHE A 165 -5.90 5.11 -8.05
N THR A 166 -4.93 5.52 -8.85
CA THR A 166 -5.00 5.38 -10.31
C THR A 166 -4.25 4.13 -10.77
N ASP A 167 -4.86 3.37 -11.67
CA ASP A 167 -4.21 2.25 -12.32
C ASP A 167 -3.09 2.73 -13.24
N HIS A 168 -1.93 2.19 -13.04
CA HIS A 168 -0.78 2.46 -13.89
C HIS A 168 -0.97 1.99 -15.32
N ALA A 169 -1.81 1.00 -15.56
CA ALA A 169 -2.10 0.49 -16.90
C ALA A 169 -2.73 1.55 -17.81
N ARG A 170 -3.33 2.59 -17.26
CA ARG A 170 -3.89 3.71 -18.03
C ARG A 170 -2.82 4.69 -18.55
N TYR A 171 -1.62 4.64 -18.01
CA TYR A 171 -0.54 5.55 -18.34
C TYR A 171 0.58 4.82 -19.08
N ASN A 172 0.31 4.45 -20.33
CA ASN A 172 1.29 3.74 -21.18
C ASN A 172 2.60 4.51 -21.41
N TRP A 173 2.58 5.84 -21.22
CA TRP A 173 3.77 6.67 -21.31
C TRP A 173 4.82 6.36 -20.23
N GLN A 174 4.42 5.67 -19.15
CA GLN A 174 5.33 5.19 -18.11
C GLN A 174 5.94 3.81 -18.43
N GLY A 175 5.51 3.19 -19.50
CA GLY A 175 6.08 1.93 -19.97
C GLY A 175 7.50 2.11 -20.49
N ALA A 176 8.31 1.04 -20.45
CA ALA A 176 9.62 1.04 -21.06
C ALA A 176 9.55 1.42 -22.54
N PRO A 177 10.50 2.18 -23.08
CA PRO A 177 10.61 2.44 -24.52
C PRO A 177 10.63 1.10 -25.29
N GLY A 178 9.78 0.96 -26.27
CA GLY A 178 9.62 -0.28 -27.05
C GLY A 178 8.66 -1.31 -26.46
N GLY A 179 8.23 -1.15 -25.21
CA GLY A 179 7.18 -1.93 -24.57
C GLY A 179 5.79 -1.32 -24.73
N ALA A 180 5.64 -0.34 -25.60
CA ALA A 180 4.35 0.23 -25.96
C ALA A 180 3.46 -0.85 -26.60
N GLY A 181 2.98 -1.71 -25.75
CA GLY A 181 1.89 -2.59 -26.07
C GLY A 181 0.76 -1.76 -26.64
N LYS A 182 0.02 -2.31 -27.53
CA LYS A 182 -1.14 -1.83 -28.26
C LYS A 182 -2.22 -1.21 -27.35
N GLY A 183 -1.87 -0.17 -26.61
CA GLY A 183 -2.80 0.58 -25.77
C GLY A 183 -3.15 1.89 -26.46
N THR A 184 -4.32 1.99 -27.00
CA THR A 184 -4.92 3.25 -27.43
C THR A 184 -5.08 4.16 -26.22
N ILE A 185 -4.46 5.33 -26.29
CA ILE A 185 -4.80 6.44 -25.41
C ILE A 185 -6.22 6.89 -25.83
N HIS A 186 -7.18 6.70 -24.97
CA HIS A 186 -8.52 7.27 -25.13
C HIS A 186 -8.67 8.44 -24.20
#